data_0149dc38ded5dd55cb434c2f5d300c82
#
_entry.id   0149dc38ded5dd55cb434c2f5d300c82
#
_cell.length_a   1.000
_cell.length_b   1.000
_cell.length_c   1.000
_cell.angle_alpha   90.00
_cell.angle_beta   90.00
_cell.angle_gamma   90.00
#
_symmetry.space_group_name_H-M   'P 1'
#
loop_
_entity.id
_entity.type
_entity.pdbx_description
1 polymer ?
#
loop_
_entity_poly.entity_id
_entity_poly.type
_entity_poly.pdbx_seq_one_letter_code
_entity_poly.pdbx_strand_id
1 'polypeptide(L)'
;MNRWRLTPAVERGLLRPRLKMVRFIIIEAVCVALILAVVAGWRFTPPPRALSIAAAQPVSVHIHTLPAMAELTLSPGRKGRISAIITIMTGEYGPLDADAITLTLTLSPPEAGIAAIQQAALKRGDGTWRIEHMELPIAGSWSVELDIRVKDNAPILLKSALSVRP
;
A
#
# COMPACT_ATOMS: atom_id res chain seq x y z
N MET A 1 -40.58 -28.76 9.96
CA MET A 1 -42.05 -28.94 9.94
C MET A 1 -42.57 -29.72 8.72
N ASN A 2 -41.82 -29.73 7.63
CA ASN A 2 -42.26 -30.31 6.34
C ASN A 2 -42.13 -31.86 6.25
N ARG A 3 -41.11 -32.45 6.89
CA ARG A 3 -40.80 -33.91 6.77
C ARG A 3 -41.92 -34.82 7.31
N TRP A 4 -42.56 -34.41 8.40
CA TRP A 4 -43.55 -35.26 9.09
C TRP A 4 -44.95 -35.25 8.47
N ARG A 5 -45.31 -34.23 7.67
CA ARG A 5 -46.64 -34.08 7.09
C ARG A 5 -46.70 -34.34 5.59
N LEU A 6 -45.66 -34.04 4.85
CA LEU A 6 -45.66 -34.13 3.40
C LEU A 6 -45.14 -35.49 2.89
N THR A 7 -44.12 -36.08 3.56
CA THR A 7 -43.52 -37.36 3.15
C THR A 7 -44.55 -38.49 3.08
N PRO A 8 -45.40 -38.74 4.13
CA PRO A 8 -46.38 -39.81 4.05
C PRO A 8 -47.47 -39.60 2.99
N ALA A 9 -47.74 -38.35 2.64
CA ALA A 9 -48.74 -38.04 1.60
C ALA A 9 -48.18 -38.22 0.17
N VAL A 10 -46.87 -38.00 -0.02
CA VAL A 10 -46.17 -38.24 -1.28
C VAL A 10 -46.03 -39.74 -1.55
N GLU A 11 -45.72 -40.53 -0.51
CA GLU A 11 -45.62 -41.98 -0.59
C GLU A 11 -46.96 -42.65 -1.02
N ARG A 12 -48.09 -42.03 -0.71
CA ARG A 12 -49.43 -42.44 -1.15
C ARG A 12 -49.75 -42.02 -2.60
N GLY A 13 -48.82 -41.49 -3.36
CA GLY A 13 -49.00 -41.16 -4.78
C GLY A 13 -49.84 -39.92 -5.08
N LEU A 14 -50.12 -39.06 -4.09
CA LEU A 14 -50.91 -37.84 -4.31
C LEU A 14 -50.09 -36.78 -5.06
N LEU A 15 -50.57 -36.28 -6.18
CA LEU A 15 -49.89 -35.29 -7.03
C LEU A 15 -49.71 -33.93 -6.36
N ARG A 16 -50.72 -33.43 -5.65
CA ARG A 16 -50.68 -32.09 -4.99
C ARG A 16 -49.62 -31.97 -3.88
N PRO A 17 -49.46 -32.93 -2.96
CA PRO A 17 -48.36 -32.90 -1.99
C PRO A 17 -46.99 -33.00 -2.62
N ARG A 18 -46.84 -33.80 -3.70
CA ARG A 18 -45.59 -33.93 -4.47
C ARG A 18 -45.15 -32.56 -5.07
N LEU A 19 -46.06 -31.83 -5.70
CA LEU A 19 -45.78 -30.52 -6.27
C LEU A 19 -45.38 -29.51 -5.19
N LYS A 20 -46.06 -29.51 -4.03
CA LYS A 20 -45.69 -28.66 -2.89
C LYS A 20 -44.27 -28.99 -2.37
N MET A 21 -43.93 -30.24 -2.23
CA MET A 21 -42.62 -30.69 -1.78
C MET A 21 -41.50 -30.26 -2.74
N VAL A 22 -41.69 -30.45 -4.05
CA VAL A 22 -40.75 -30.00 -5.09
C VAL A 22 -40.58 -28.48 -5.02
N ARG A 23 -41.67 -27.72 -4.86
CA ARG A 23 -41.58 -26.25 -4.73
C ARG A 23 -40.79 -25.83 -3.51
N PHE A 24 -40.94 -26.48 -2.35
CA PHE A 24 -40.14 -26.17 -1.16
C PHE A 24 -38.66 -26.51 -1.37
N ILE A 25 -38.33 -27.65 -1.98
CA ILE A 25 -36.94 -28.01 -2.30
C ILE A 25 -36.29 -26.95 -3.23
N ILE A 26 -37.03 -26.47 -4.23
CA ILE A 26 -36.54 -25.42 -5.14
C ILE A 26 -36.29 -24.14 -4.37
N ILE A 27 -37.20 -23.72 -3.48
CA ILE A 27 -37.02 -22.51 -2.67
C ILE A 27 -35.79 -22.66 -1.77
N GLU A 28 -35.61 -23.79 -1.10
CA GLU A 28 -34.41 -24.04 -0.28
C GLU A 28 -33.13 -23.99 -1.11
N ALA A 29 -33.12 -24.63 -2.29
CA ALA A 29 -31.96 -24.58 -3.19
C ALA A 29 -31.63 -23.15 -3.65
N VAL A 30 -32.65 -22.36 -3.99
CA VAL A 30 -32.46 -20.94 -4.36
C VAL A 30 -31.91 -20.13 -3.18
N CYS A 31 -32.43 -20.34 -1.96
CA CYS A 31 -31.90 -19.66 -0.77
C CYS A 31 -30.43 -20.00 -0.51
N VAL A 32 -30.06 -21.28 -0.62
CA VAL A 32 -28.65 -21.71 -0.48
C VAL A 32 -27.78 -21.07 -1.56
N ALA A 33 -28.23 -21.06 -2.81
CA ALA A 33 -27.50 -20.43 -3.90
C ALA A 33 -27.29 -18.92 -3.68
N LEU A 34 -28.31 -18.22 -3.17
CA LEU A 34 -28.21 -16.80 -2.82
C LEU A 34 -27.22 -16.56 -1.69
N ILE A 35 -27.24 -17.38 -0.63
CA ILE A 35 -26.27 -17.29 0.47
C ILE A 35 -24.84 -17.46 -0.08
N LEU A 36 -24.62 -18.50 -0.90
CA LEU A 36 -23.31 -18.75 -1.49
C LEU A 36 -22.87 -17.60 -2.41
N ALA A 37 -23.78 -17.00 -3.17
CA ALA A 37 -23.48 -15.84 -4.00
C ALA A 37 -23.07 -14.62 -3.17
N VAL A 38 -23.75 -14.34 -2.05
CA VAL A 38 -23.38 -13.26 -1.13
C VAL A 38 -22.02 -13.50 -0.49
N VAL A 39 -21.75 -14.74 -0.03
CA VAL A 39 -20.45 -15.10 0.57
C VAL A 39 -19.33 -15.01 -0.48
N ALA A 40 -19.57 -15.47 -1.71
CA ALA A 40 -18.62 -15.33 -2.80
C ALA A 40 -18.35 -13.86 -3.14
N GLY A 41 -19.37 -13.02 -3.17
CA GLY A 41 -19.23 -11.56 -3.37
C GLY A 41 -18.38 -10.91 -2.27
N TRP A 42 -18.50 -11.35 -1.04
CA TRP A 42 -17.71 -10.84 0.09
C TRP A 42 -16.22 -11.15 -0.03
N ARG A 43 -15.85 -12.21 -0.73
CA ARG A 43 -14.44 -12.56 -0.99
C ARG A 43 -13.71 -11.50 -1.82
N PHE A 44 -14.43 -10.73 -2.63
CA PHE A 44 -13.86 -9.67 -3.46
C PHE A 44 -13.79 -8.30 -2.77
N THR A 45 -14.37 -8.15 -1.58
CA THR A 45 -14.28 -6.92 -0.79
C THR A 45 -13.21 -7.08 0.29
N PRO A 46 -12.04 -6.42 0.14
CA PRO A 46 -11.01 -6.50 1.16
C PRO A 46 -11.54 -5.89 2.46
N PRO A 47 -11.26 -6.51 3.62
CA PRO A 47 -11.70 -5.96 4.90
C PRO A 47 -11.06 -4.59 5.15
N PRO A 48 -11.75 -3.64 5.80
CA PRO A 48 -11.24 -2.29 6.06
C PRO A 48 -9.87 -2.27 6.74
N ARG A 49 -9.57 -3.24 7.60
CA ARG A 49 -8.26 -3.40 8.23
C ARG A 49 -7.14 -3.71 7.23
N ALA A 50 -7.39 -4.52 6.21
CA ALA A 50 -6.40 -4.81 5.18
C ALA A 50 -6.08 -3.56 4.36
N LEU A 51 -7.06 -2.73 4.06
CA LEU A 51 -6.87 -1.45 3.38
C LEU A 51 -6.06 -0.47 4.24
N SER A 52 -6.32 -0.38 5.54
CA SER A 52 -5.56 0.50 6.44
C SER A 52 -4.10 0.04 6.61
N ILE A 53 -3.85 -1.26 6.71
CA ILE A 53 -2.50 -1.82 6.75
C ILE A 53 -1.76 -1.55 5.43
N ALA A 54 -2.41 -1.79 4.29
CA ALA A 54 -1.85 -1.51 2.97
C ALA A 54 -1.54 0.00 2.79
N ALA A 55 -2.41 0.87 3.30
CA ALA A 55 -2.20 2.32 3.26
C ALA A 55 -1.04 2.78 4.17
N ALA A 56 -0.77 2.07 5.26
CA ALA A 56 0.34 2.38 6.18
C ALA A 56 1.70 1.81 5.72
N GLN A 57 1.71 0.94 4.70
CA GLN A 57 2.97 0.37 4.22
C GLN A 57 3.93 1.46 3.72
N PRO A 58 5.22 1.39 4.10
CA PRO A 58 6.22 2.29 3.58
C PRO A 58 6.41 2.08 2.07
N VAL A 59 6.96 3.07 1.41
CA VAL A 59 7.50 2.97 0.06
C VAL A 59 9.00 3.24 0.13
N SER A 60 9.80 2.39 -0.51
CA SER A 60 11.24 2.57 -0.58
C SER A 60 11.72 2.64 -2.02
N VAL A 61 12.81 3.35 -2.20
CA VAL A 61 13.57 3.42 -3.44
C VAL A 61 15.04 3.24 -3.15
N HIS A 62 15.67 2.38 -3.92
CA HIS A 62 17.11 2.15 -3.89
C HIS A 62 17.77 2.88 -5.06
N ILE A 63 18.78 3.69 -4.78
CA ILE A 63 19.51 4.46 -5.76
C ILE A 63 20.95 3.98 -5.75
N HIS A 64 21.42 3.50 -6.89
CA HIS A 64 22.79 3.01 -7.04
C HIS A 64 23.51 3.79 -8.12
N THR A 65 24.62 4.43 -7.74
CA THR A 65 25.55 5.09 -8.64
C THR A 65 26.99 4.71 -8.28
N LEU A 66 27.92 4.97 -9.17
CA LEU A 66 29.35 4.69 -8.90
C LEU A 66 29.90 5.38 -7.63
N PRO A 67 29.61 6.68 -7.39
CA PRO A 67 30.13 7.36 -6.20
C PRO A 67 29.43 6.99 -4.90
N ALA A 68 28.13 6.69 -4.96
CA ALA A 68 27.35 6.39 -3.75
C ALA A 68 26.08 5.60 -4.04
N MET A 69 25.59 4.94 -3.01
CA MET A 69 24.26 4.31 -2.97
C MET A 69 23.45 4.92 -1.84
N ALA A 70 22.14 5.00 -2.05
CA ALA A 70 21.21 5.41 -1.02
C ALA A 70 19.94 4.55 -1.08
N GLU A 71 19.41 4.24 0.09
CA GLU A 71 18.06 3.71 0.27
C GLU A 71 17.22 4.76 0.97
N LEU A 72 16.17 5.21 0.31
CA LEU A 72 15.18 6.12 0.86
C LEU A 72 13.89 5.36 1.13
N THR A 73 13.43 5.39 2.37
CA THR A 73 12.15 4.83 2.79
C THR A 73 11.25 5.93 3.32
N LEU A 74 10.07 6.09 2.72
CA LEU A 74 9.02 6.99 3.18
C LEU A 74 7.93 6.22 3.91
N SER A 75 7.56 6.65 5.11
CA SER A 75 6.54 6.00 5.94
C SER A 75 5.55 7.02 6.52
N PRO A 76 4.24 6.81 6.32
CA PRO A 76 3.61 5.88 5.39
C PRO A 76 3.86 6.26 3.92
N GLY A 77 3.79 5.28 3.00
CA GLY A 77 4.00 5.50 1.56
C GLY A 77 2.76 6.09 0.86
N ARG A 78 2.11 7.07 1.46
CA ARG A 78 0.88 7.72 0.97
C ARG A 78 0.95 9.23 1.17
N LYS A 79 0.03 9.96 0.51
CA LYS A 79 -0.11 11.40 0.71
C LYS A 79 -0.42 11.77 2.17
N GLY A 80 -0.04 12.96 2.59
CA GLY A 80 -0.20 13.50 3.94
C GLY A 80 1.12 13.56 4.69
N ARG A 81 1.04 13.50 6.01
CA ARG A 81 2.23 13.56 6.86
C ARG A 81 3.01 12.25 6.77
N ILE A 82 4.29 12.35 6.45
CA ILE A 82 5.22 11.24 6.30
C ILE A 82 6.52 11.52 7.05
N SER A 83 7.29 10.47 7.29
CA SER A 83 8.68 10.53 7.70
C SER A 83 9.56 9.86 6.64
N ALA A 84 10.81 10.27 6.55
CA ALA A 84 11.79 9.66 5.67
C ALA A 84 12.96 9.09 6.47
N ILE A 85 13.43 7.91 6.08
CA ILE A 85 14.66 7.28 6.55
C ILE A 85 15.55 7.13 5.34
N ILE A 86 16.80 7.58 5.46
CA ILE A 86 17.81 7.52 4.42
C ILE A 86 19.02 6.79 4.96
N THR A 87 19.44 5.74 4.27
CA THR A 87 20.69 5.02 4.51
C THR A 87 21.61 5.25 3.32
N ILE A 88 22.84 5.61 3.57
CA ILE A 88 23.83 5.90 2.53
C ILE A 88 25.06 5.00 2.65
N MET A 89 25.63 4.63 1.51
CA MET A 89 26.84 3.82 1.39
C MET A 89 27.67 4.30 0.21
N THR A 90 28.95 3.93 0.18
CA THR A 90 29.77 4.10 -1.03
C THR A 90 29.26 3.17 -2.14
N GLY A 91 29.62 3.44 -3.40
CA GLY A 91 29.26 2.56 -4.53
C GLY A 91 29.76 1.11 -4.40
N GLU A 92 30.70 0.84 -3.50
CA GLU A 92 31.27 -0.47 -3.20
C GLU A 92 30.75 -1.07 -1.88
N TYR A 93 29.55 -0.65 -1.42
CA TYR A 93 28.91 -1.11 -0.18
C TYR A 93 29.68 -0.78 1.12
N GLY A 94 30.61 0.16 1.07
CA GLY A 94 31.35 0.64 2.24
C GLY A 94 30.58 1.74 2.99
N PRO A 95 30.99 2.06 4.22
CA PRO A 95 30.41 3.19 4.95
C PRO A 95 30.71 4.51 4.25
N LEU A 96 29.71 5.37 4.08
CA LEU A 96 29.85 6.72 3.57
C LEU A 96 29.55 7.70 4.71
N ASP A 97 30.58 8.44 5.13
CA ASP A 97 30.42 9.48 6.14
C ASP A 97 30.07 10.81 5.48
N ALA A 98 28.85 11.28 5.70
CA ALA A 98 28.35 12.56 5.19
C ALA A 98 28.17 13.55 6.33
N ASP A 99 28.36 14.83 6.02
CA ASP A 99 28.15 15.96 6.95
C ASP A 99 26.71 16.46 6.90
N ALA A 100 26.09 16.40 5.72
CA ALA A 100 24.70 16.80 5.52
C ALA A 100 24.06 16.05 4.36
N ILE A 101 22.76 15.80 4.50
CA ILE A 101 21.91 15.25 3.43
C ILE A 101 20.67 16.12 3.30
N THR A 102 20.38 16.54 2.07
CA THR A 102 19.16 17.26 1.73
C THR A 102 18.32 16.40 0.77
N LEU A 103 17.08 16.15 1.13
CA LEU A 103 16.08 15.49 0.30
C LEU A 103 15.23 16.54 -0.40
N THR A 104 15.13 16.44 -1.72
CA THR A 104 14.19 17.23 -2.52
C THR A 104 13.23 16.30 -3.24
N LEU A 105 11.94 16.54 -3.05
CA LEU A 105 10.86 15.82 -3.74
C LEU A 105 10.13 16.78 -4.68
N THR A 106 10.03 16.40 -5.95
CA THR A 106 9.34 17.18 -6.97
C THR A 106 8.29 16.29 -7.64
N LEU A 107 7.06 16.78 -7.75
CA LEU A 107 5.99 16.05 -8.44
C LEU A 107 6.34 15.86 -9.93
N SER A 108 6.08 14.67 -10.46
CA SER A 108 6.37 14.32 -11.86
C SER A 108 5.13 13.71 -12.56
N PRO A 109 4.55 14.35 -13.60
CA PRO A 109 4.95 15.66 -14.13
C PRO A 109 4.66 16.80 -13.16
N PRO A 110 5.41 17.93 -13.25
CA PRO A 110 5.15 19.07 -12.40
C PRO A 110 3.75 19.64 -12.63
N GLU A 111 3.02 19.87 -11.54
CA GLU A 111 1.71 20.54 -11.59
C GLU A 111 1.81 21.98 -11.08
N ALA A 112 1.07 22.88 -11.71
CA ALA A 112 1.02 24.28 -11.29
C ALA A 112 0.51 24.40 -9.85
N GLY A 113 1.24 25.13 -9.02
CA GLY A 113 0.91 25.36 -7.62
C GLY A 113 1.48 24.34 -6.63
N ILE A 114 2.17 23.29 -7.09
CA ILE A 114 2.88 22.36 -6.21
C ILE A 114 4.37 22.61 -6.30
N ALA A 115 4.90 23.23 -5.27
CA ALA A 115 6.33 23.48 -5.15
C ALA A 115 7.12 22.22 -4.79
N ALA A 116 8.40 22.19 -5.16
CA ALA A 116 9.32 21.17 -4.67
C ALA A 116 9.43 21.24 -3.14
N ILE A 117 9.42 20.10 -2.50
CA ILE A 117 9.54 19.94 -1.05
C ILE A 117 11.00 19.63 -0.74
N GLN A 118 11.68 20.53 -0.05
CA GLN A 118 13.08 20.37 0.32
C GLN A 118 13.22 20.30 1.84
N GLN A 119 13.92 19.28 2.34
CA GLN A 119 14.12 19.05 3.76
C GLN A 119 15.53 18.54 4.03
N ALA A 120 16.18 19.08 5.06
CA ALA A 120 17.44 18.56 5.57
C ALA A 120 17.18 17.35 6.47
N ALA A 121 17.95 16.30 6.28
CA ALA A 121 17.89 15.12 7.13
C ALA A 121 18.81 15.28 8.35
N LEU A 122 18.41 14.69 9.48
CA LEU A 122 19.18 14.67 10.72
C LEU A 122 19.90 13.33 10.86
N LYS A 123 21.21 13.37 11.07
CA LYS A 123 22.02 12.17 11.33
C LYS A 123 21.67 11.58 12.68
N ARG A 124 21.46 10.28 12.72
CA ARG A 124 21.18 9.50 13.93
C ARG A 124 22.40 8.67 14.34
N GLY A 125 22.44 8.29 15.63
CA GLY A 125 23.54 7.49 16.16
C GLY A 125 23.63 6.06 15.59
N ASP A 126 22.58 5.58 14.90
CA ASP A 126 22.53 4.30 14.21
C ASP A 126 23.09 4.34 12.77
N GLY A 127 23.64 5.48 12.36
CA GLY A 127 24.15 5.66 11.00
C GLY A 127 23.11 6.00 9.96
N THR A 128 21.82 6.09 10.33
CA THR A 128 20.76 6.52 9.43
C THR A 128 20.54 8.02 9.50
N TRP A 129 19.92 8.55 8.45
CA TRP A 129 19.48 9.94 8.39
C TRP A 129 17.96 9.98 8.38
N ARG A 130 17.35 10.89 9.13
CA ARG A 130 15.89 10.95 9.29
C ARG A 130 15.34 12.35 9.06
N ILE A 131 14.17 12.38 8.45
CA ILE A 131 13.28 13.52 8.37
C ILE A 131 11.98 13.10 9.05
N GLU A 132 11.65 13.70 10.20
CA GLU A 132 10.53 13.24 11.02
C GLU A 132 9.18 13.75 10.54
N HIS A 133 9.17 14.94 9.94
CA HIS A 133 7.94 15.61 9.52
C HIS A 133 8.08 16.22 8.14
N MET A 134 7.40 15.62 7.18
CA MET A 134 7.26 16.12 5.84
C MET A 134 5.81 15.90 5.38
N GLU A 135 5.27 16.81 4.59
CA GLU A 135 3.90 16.70 4.10
C GLU A 135 3.91 16.60 2.58
N LEU A 136 3.33 15.49 2.08
CA LEU A 136 3.09 15.28 0.66
C LEU A 136 1.64 15.62 0.34
N PRO A 137 1.37 16.73 -0.38
CA PRO A 137 0.01 17.23 -0.58
C PRO A 137 -0.86 16.31 -1.44
N ILE A 138 -0.25 15.60 -2.40
CA ILE A 138 -0.98 14.73 -3.34
C ILE A 138 -0.27 13.40 -3.53
N ALA A 139 -1.06 12.40 -3.96
CA ALA A 139 -0.55 11.13 -4.45
C ALA A 139 -0.05 11.27 -5.88
N GLY A 140 0.85 10.40 -6.30
CA GLY A 140 1.40 10.41 -7.65
C GLY A 140 2.86 9.99 -7.70
N SER A 141 3.47 10.21 -8.85
CA SER A 141 4.90 9.99 -9.06
C SER A 141 5.70 11.22 -8.61
N TRP A 142 6.71 10.99 -7.79
CA TRP A 142 7.59 12.04 -7.28
C TRP A 142 9.02 11.76 -7.69
N SER A 143 9.67 12.74 -8.28
CA SER A 143 11.11 12.73 -8.51
C SER A 143 11.82 12.97 -7.19
N VAL A 144 12.77 12.12 -6.88
CA VAL A 144 13.62 12.17 -5.68
C VAL A 144 14.99 12.66 -6.08
N GLU A 145 15.47 13.66 -5.35
CA GLU A 145 16.84 14.14 -5.45
C GLU A 145 17.46 14.20 -4.05
N LEU A 146 18.58 13.49 -3.86
CA LEU A 146 19.36 13.49 -2.64
C LEU A 146 20.66 14.22 -2.90
N ASP A 147 20.90 15.34 -2.23
CA ASP A 147 22.17 16.06 -2.19
C ASP A 147 22.93 15.61 -0.93
N ILE A 148 24.00 14.86 -1.13
CA ILE A 148 24.86 14.30 -0.08
C ILE A 148 26.14 15.10 -0.05
N ARG A 149 26.40 15.80 1.05
CA ARG A 149 27.63 16.56 1.26
C ARG A 149 28.60 15.74 2.08
N VAL A 150 29.74 15.46 1.48
CA VAL A 150 30.85 14.74 2.11
C VAL A 150 31.98 15.74 2.32
N LYS A 151 32.60 15.68 3.51
CA LYS A 151 33.71 16.58 3.87
C LYS A 151 34.81 16.55 2.82
N ASP A 152 35.28 17.72 2.44
CA ASP A 152 36.38 17.93 1.50
C ASP A 152 36.17 17.35 0.08
N ASN A 153 34.95 16.93 -0.26
CA ASN A 153 34.60 16.38 -1.56
C ASN A 153 33.47 17.18 -2.24
N ALA A 154 33.35 16.99 -3.56
CA ALA A 154 32.22 17.53 -4.29
C ALA A 154 30.90 16.89 -3.80
N PRO A 155 29.77 17.61 -3.78
CA PRO A 155 28.49 17.05 -3.40
C PRO A 155 28.08 15.93 -4.36
N ILE A 156 27.52 14.86 -3.80
CA ILE A 156 27.03 13.71 -4.57
C ILE A 156 25.52 13.88 -4.74
N LEU A 157 25.09 13.98 -6.00
CA LEU A 157 23.69 14.14 -6.33
C LEU A 157 23.11 12.80 -6.84
N LEU A 158 22.16 12.24 -6.09
CA LEU A 158 21.46 11.01 -6.46
C LEU A 158 20.04 11.35 -6.89
N LYS A 159 19.59 10.76 -8.01
CA LYS A 159 18.24 10.98 -8.55
C LYS A 159 17.50 9.66 -8.76
N SER A 160 16.22 9.66 -8.46
CA SER A 160 15.32 8.55 -8.70
C SER A 160 13.87 9.03 -8.77
N ALA A 161 12.94 8.10 -8.83
CA ALA A 161 11.51 8.38 -8.75
C ALA A 161 10.84 7.34 -7.84
N LEU A 162 9.78 7.77 -7.16
CA LEU A 162 8.95 6.92 -6.35
C LEU A 162 7.47 7.25 -6.55
N SER A 163 6.60 6.26 -6.26
CA SER A 163 5.16 6.44 -6.36
C SER A 163 4.54 6.50 -4.97
N VAL A 164 3.82 7.59 -4.71
CA VAL A 164 3.09 7.83 -3.46
C VAL A 164 1.63 7.51 -3.67
N ARG A 165 1.07 6.69 -2.78
CA ARG A 165 -0.33 6.25 -2.83
C ARG A 165 -1.30 7.32 -2.32
N PRO A 166 -2.57 7.23 -2.74
CA PRO A 166 -3.64 8.08 -2.23
C PRO A 166 -3.85 7.99 -0.72
#